data_c19d788146acdb05144c14e2414fbea5
#
_entry.id   c19d788146acdb05144c14e2414fbea5
#
_cell.length_a   1.000
_cell.length_b   1.000
_cell.length_c   1.000
_cell.angle_alpha   90.00
_cell.angle_beta   90.00
_cell.angle_gamma   90.00
#
_symmetry.space_group_name_H-M   'P 1'
#
loop_
_entity.id
_entity.type
_entity.pdbx_description
1 polymer ?
#
loop_
_entity_poly.entity_id
_entity_poly.type
_entity_poly.pdbx_seq_one_letter_code
_entity_poly.pdbx_strand_id
1 'polypeptide(L)'
;SLPNSPKTYHIMDERRLRLMKSGAYLINVGRGSAIDGDALCRVLEEGHLGGCGVDVTDPEPLPGDHPLWKAPRMVITPHISGQYHLKETFERIVAIAGENLEKFLAGDVDGMKNLVDFATGYRRR
;
A
#
# COMPACT_ATOMS: atom_id res chain seq x y z
N SER A 1 -2.59 4.98 -2.28
CA SER A 1 -2.80 3.60 -1.83
C SER A 1 -3.61 2.84 -2.88
N LEU A 2 -3.09 1.72 -3.41
CA LEU A 2 -3.72 0.88 -4.42
C LEU A 2 -3.71 -0.58 -3.95
N PRO A 3 -4.71 -1.40 -4.33
CA PRO A 3 -4.68 -2.83 -4.07
C PRO A 3 -3.60 -3.51 -4.91
N ASN A 4 -3.08 -4.65 -4.45
CA ASN A 4 -2.20 -5.48 -5.25
C ASN A 4 -3.02 -6.25 -6.31
N SER A 5 -2.73 -6.01 -7.58
CA SER A 5 -3.37 -6.70 -8.70
C SER A 5 -2.47 -6.62 -9.94
N PRO A 6 -2.68 -7.49 -10.95
CA PRO A 6 -1.93 -7.39 -12.20
C PRO A 6 -2.04 -6.02 -12.89
N LYS A 7 -3.13 -5.29 -12.66
CA LYS A 7 -3.36 -3.95 -13.24
C LYS A 7 -2.61 -2.84 -12.51
N THR A 8 -2.20 -3.08 -11.26
CA THR A 8 -1.53 -2.10 -10.41
C THR A 8 -0.06 -2.43 -10.17
N TYR A 9 0.40 -3.62 -10.63
CA TYR A 9 1.80 -4.01 -10.55
C TYR A 9 2.66 -3.03 -11.35
N HIS A 10 3.67 -2.47 -10.70
CA HIS A 10 4.57 -1.45 -11.23
C HIS A 10 3.82 -0.29 -11.94
N ILE A 11 2.63 0.06 -11.45
CA ILE A 11 1.89 1.20 -12.01
C ILE A 11 2.70 2.50 -11.92
N MET A 12 3.59 2.62 -10.91
CA MET A 12 4.62 3.66 -10.83
C MET A 12 5.93 3.12 -11.41
N ASP A 13 5.94 2.98 -12.71
CA ASP A 13 7.12 2.66 -13.53
C ASP A 13 8.06 3.88 -13.70
N GLU A 14 9.24 3.68 -14.27
CA GLU A 14 10.22 4.74 -14.48
C GLU A 14 9.63 5.92 -15.28
N ARG A 15 8.86 5.63 -16.32
CA ARG A 15 8.23 6.67 -17.13
C ARG A 15 7.30 7.56 -16.30
N ARG A 16 6.47 6.95 -15.43
CA ARG A 16 5.55 7.72 -14.57
C ARG A 16 6.27 8.44 -13.44
N LEU A 17 7.30 7.83 -12.87
CA LEU A 17 8.15 8.50 -11.88
C LEU A 17 8.80 9.76 -12.47
N ARG A 18 9.28 9.69 -13.72
CA ARG A 18 9.86 10.84 -14.44
C ARG A 18 8.84 11.90 -14.87
N LEU A 19 7.56 11.54 -14.98
CA LEU A 19 6.47 12.51 -15.24
C LEU A 19 6.05 13.29 -13.99
N MET A 20 6.46 12.89 -12.81
CA MET A 20 6.22 13.68 -11.61
C MET A 20 7.00 15.00 -11.69
N LYS A 21 6.50 16.01 -11.02
CA LYS A 21 7.21 17.30 -10.95
C LYS A 21 8.58 17.09 -10.31
N SER A 22 9.61 17.78 -10.85
CA SER A 22 10.93 17.81 -10.23
C SER A 22 10.81 18.30 -8.78
N GLY A 23 11.47 17.61 -7.87
CA GLY A 23 11.41 17.88 -6.44
C GLY A 23 10.15 17.35 -5.72
N ALA A 24 9.24 16.65 -6.42
CA ALA A 24 8.07 16.04 -5.78
C ALA A 24 8.47 14.93 -4.80
N TYR A 25 7.62 14.71 -3.81
CA TYR A 25 7.75 13.59 -2.86
C TYR A 25 6.76 12.48 -3.21
N LEU A 26 7.22 11.23 -3.19
CA LEU A 26 6.38 10.05 -3.38
C LEU A 26 6.16 9.36 -2.03
N ILE A 27 4.90 9.08 -1.68
CA ILE A 27 4.57 8.34 -0.46
C ILE A 27 3.76 7.09 -0.83
N ASN A 28 4.21 5.91 -0.37
CA ASN A 28 3.50 4.65 -0.56
C ASN A 28 3.22 3.96 0.78
N VAL A 29 1.95 3.95 1.16
CA VAL A 29 1.41 3.23 2.33
C VAL A 29 0.39 2.17 1.90
N GLY A 30 0.41 1.76 0.64
CA GLY A 30 -0.54 0.82 0.06
C GLY A 30 0.03 -0.58 -0.11
N ARG A 31 0.71 -0.81 -1.23
CA ARG A 31 1.41 -2.06 -1.54
C ARG A 31 2.70 -1.76 -2.26
N GLY A 32 3.77 -2.46 -1.90
CA GLY A 32 5.11 -2.27 -2.47
C GLY A 32 5.15 -2.51 -3.97
N SER A 33 4.47 -3.54 -4.44
CA SER A 33 4.37 -3.91 -5.85
C SER A 33 3.77 -2.85 -6.78
N ALA A 34 3.21 -1.77 -6.24
CA ALA A 34 2.74 -0.64 -7.07
C ALA A 34 3.89 0.22 -7.63
N ILE A 35 5.09 0.12 -7.07
CA ILE A 35 6.26 0.90 -7.49
C ILE A 35 7.34 -0.06 -8.01
N ASP A 36 7.93 0.26 -9.14
CA ASP A 36 9.17 -0.34 -9.60
C ASP A 36 10.32 0.21 -8.72
N GLY A 37 10.82 -0.63 -7.80
CA GLY A 37 11.84 -0.24 -6.81
C GLY A 37 13.17 0.15 -7.43
N ASP A 38 13.60 -0.54 -8.49
CA ASP A 38 14.84 -0.24 -9.19
C ASP A 38 14.74 1.10 -9.95
N ALA A 39 13.61 1.34 -10.60
CA ALA A 39 13.34 2.62 -11.25
C ALA A 39 13.28 3.77 -10.22
N LEU A 40 12.68 3.53 -9.05
CA LEU A 40 12.65 4.52 -7.98
C LEU A 40 14.05 4.88 -7.50
N CYS A 41 14.93 3.88 -7.33
CA CYS A 41 16.33 4.13 -6.95
C CYS A 41 17.02 5.06 -7.94
N ARG A 42 16.95 4.75 -9.24
CA ARG A 42 17.56 5.58 -10.30
C ARG A 42 17.05 7.02 -10.28
N VAL A 43 15.75 7.20 -10.19
CA VAL A 43 15.13 8.53 -10.21
C VAL A 43 15.49 9.36 -8.98
N LEU A 44 15.65 8.71 -7.81
CA LEU A 44 16.13 9.35 -6.58
C LEU A 44 17.61 9.74 -6.66
N GLU A 45 18.45 8.85 -7.19
CA GLU A 45 19.90 9.08 -7.38
C GLU A 45 20.15 10.26 -8.32
N GLU A 46 19.40 10.38 -9.40
CA GLU A 46 19.45 11.49 -10.32
C GLU A 46 18.93 12.82 -9.73
N GLY A 47 18.30 12.78 -8.57
CA GLY A 47 17.76 13.97 -7.90
C GLY A 47 16.49 14.54 -8.52
N HIS A 48 15.80 13.79 -9.39
CA HIS A 48 14.55 14.23 -10.00
C HIS A 48 13.44 14.37 -8.95
N LEU A 49 13.30 13.38 -8.05
CA LEU A 49 12.38 13.46 -6.91
C LEU A 49 13.03 14.12 -5.69
N GLY A 50 12.26 14.87 -4.95
CA GLY A 50 12.67 15.49 -3.69
C GLY A 50 12.89 14.46 -2.57
N GLY A 51 12.21 13.31 -2.64
CA GLY A 51 12.35 12.20 -1.71
C GLY A 51 11.23 11.17 -1.86
N CYS A 52 11.36 10.07 -1.11
CA CYS A 52 10.35 9.03 -1.08
C CYS A 52 10.19 8.46 0.33
N GLY A 53 8.93 8.21 0.74
CA GLY A 53 8.59 7.48 1.94
C GLY A 53 7.79 6.23 1.58
N VAL A 54 8.24 5.06 2.01
CA VAL A 54 7.51 3.81 1.81
C VAL A 54 7.35 3.06 3.13
N ASP A 55 6.13 2.59 3.37
CA ASP A 55 5.83 1.69 4.47
C ASP A 55 5.72 0.24 4.00
N VAL A 56 5.77 0.03 2.69
CA VAL A 56 5.62 -1.25 2.00
C VAL A 56 6.63 -1.35 0.88
N THR A 57 7.19 -2.55 0.67
CA THR A 57 8.22 -2.80 -0.34
C THR A 57 7.87 -4.02 -1.20
N ASP A 58 8.59 -4.23 -2.28
CA ASP A 58 8.52 -5.43 -3.10
C ASP A 58 9.97 -5.77 -3.52
N PRO A 59 10.51 -6.93 -3.06
CA PRO A 59 9.89 -7.90 -2.15
C PRO A 59 9.70 -7.38 -0.72
N GLU A 60 8.85 -8.06 0.04
CA GLU A 60 8.65 -7.78 1.45
C GLU A 60 8.75 -9.09 2.27
N PRO A 61 9.66 -9.19 3.28
CA PRO A 61 10.57 -8.13 3.74
C PRO A 61 11.62 -7.75 2.70
N LEU A 62 12.05 -6.47 2.73
CA LEU A 62 13.08 -5.96 1.84
C LEU A 62 14.44 -6.59 2.17
N PRO A 63 15.15 -7.26 1.22
CA PRO A 63 16.47 -7.82 1.45
C PRO A 63 17.47 -6.78 1.96
N GLY A 64 18.36 -7.20 2.86
CA GLY A 64 19.29 -6.29 3.52
C GLY A 64 20.32 -5.61 2.59
N ASP A 65 20.55 -6.19 1.42
CA ASP A 65 21.44 -5.67 0.36
C ASP A 65 20.70 -4.85 -0.71
N HIS A 66 19.38 -4.72 -0.60
CA HIS A 66 18.57 -4.03 -1.62
C HIS A 66 18.97 -2.56 -1.75
N PRO A 67 19.10 -2.02 -2.99
CA PRO A 67 19.52 -0.63 -3.24
C PRO A 67 18.66 0.43 -2.55
N LEU A 68 17.39 0.18 -2.34
CA LEU A 68 16.47 1.11 -1.64
C LEU A 68 16.99 1.53 -0.24
N TRP A 69 17.74 0.68 0.47
CA TRP A 69 18.31 1.04 1.77
C TRP A 69 19.31 2.19 1.71
N LYS A 70 19.94 2.37 0.55
CA LYS A 70 20.99 3.37 0.30
C LYS A 70 20.48 4.53 -0.58
N ALA A 71 19.26 4.44 -1.09
CA ALA A 71 18.72 5.47 -1.97
C ALA A 71 18.65 6.82 -1.23
N PRO A 72 19.05 7.92 -1.87
CA PRO A 72 19.08 9.23 -1.23
C PRO A 72 17.64 9.71 -0.92
N ARG A 73 17.49 10.42 0.20
CA ARG A 73 16.21 11.01 0.63
C ARG A 73 15.06 9.99 0.72
N MET A 74 15.40 8.77 1.12
CA MET A 74 14.48 7.65 1.30
C MET A 74 14.16 7.46 2.77
N VAL A 75 12.88 7.23 3.08
CA VAL A 75 12.41 6.79 4.39
C VAL A 75 11.65 5.48 4.21
N ILE A 76 12.05 4.44 4.94
CA ILE A 76 11.41 3.13 4.93
C ILE A 76 10.90 2.84 6.34
N THR A 77 9.62 2.49 6.47
CA THR A 77 9.03 2.02 7.72
C THR A 77 8.56 0.57 7.55
N PRO A 78 8.50 -0.23 8.64
CA PRO A 78 8.32 -1.67 8.54
C PRO A 78 6.84 -2.10 8.51
N HIS A 79 6.07 -1.60 7.53
CA HIS A 79 4.66 -1.92 7.29
C HIS A 79 3.78 -1.70 8.54
N ILE A 80 3.83 -0.50 9.09
CA ILE A 80 3.15 -0.13 10.34
C ILE A 80 2.10 0.97 10.18
N SER A 81 1.95 1.56 8.99
CA SER A 81 1.05 2.71 8.77
C SER A 81 -0.44 2.36 8.89
N GLY A 82 -0.81 1.09 8.76
CA GLY A 82 -2.20 0.63 8.80
C GLY A 82 -2.60 -0.06 10.09
N GLN A 83 -1.78 -0.03 11.14
CA GLN A 83 -2.06 -0.71 12.39
C GLN A 83 -3.09 0.04 13.27
N TYR A 84 -3.51 -0.61 14.37
CA TYR A 84 -4.57 -0.15 15.27
C TYR A 84 -4.12 0.95 16.25
N HIS A 85 -3.29 1.88 15.81
CA HIS A 85 -2.78 2.95 16.66
C HIS A 85 -3.82 4.02 16.98
N LEU A 86 -4.88 4.11 16.18
CA LEU A 86 -5.99 5.01 16.43
C LEU A 86 -7.16 4.23 17.05
N LYS A 87 -7.64 4.72 18.19
CA LYS A 87 -8.80 4.16 18.89
C LYS A 87 -10.01 4.01 17.97
N GLU A 88 -10.28 5.01 17.16
CA GLU A 88 -11.37 5.04 16.19
C GLU A 88 -11.28 3.90 15.16
N THR A 89 -10.08 3.51 14.74
CA THR A 89 -9.88 2.40 13.81
C THR A 89 -10.32 1.10 14.45
N PHE A 90 -9.90 0.84 15.69
CA PHE A 90 -10.29 -0.34 16.44
C PHE A 90 -11.81 -0.39 16.68
N GLU A 91 -12.41 0.71 17.13
CA GLU A 91 -13.85 0.81 17.37
C GLU A 91 -14.67 0.54 16.11
N ARG A 92 -14.25 1.08 14.96
CA ARG A 92 -14.92 0.81 13.67
C ARG A 92 -14.82 -0.65 13.25
N ILE A 93 -13.68 -1.30 13.47
CA ILE A 93 -13.52 -2.72 13.15
C ILE A 93 -14.44 -3.57 14.01
N VAL A 94 -14.49 -3.32 15.31
CA VAL A 94 -15.36 -4.03 16.25
C VAL A 94 -16.83 -3.82 15.88
N ALA A 95 -17.24 -2.59 15.57
CA ALA A 95 -18.62 -2.28 15.16
C ALA A 95 -19.01 -3.02 13.86
N ILE A 96 -18.15 -2.99 12.83
CA ILE A 96 -18.41 -3.70 11.57
C ILE A 96 -18.47 -5.22 11.80
N ALA A 97 -17.57 -5.77 12.63
CA ALA A 97 -17.56 -7.19 12.94
C ALA A 97 -18.85 -7.62 13.68
N GLY A 98 -19.30 -6.81 14.65
CA GLY A 98 -20.55 -7.06 15.37
C GLY A 98 -21.77 -7.04 14.44
N GLU A 99 -21.92 -5.97 13.65
CA GLU A 99 -23.01 -5.87 12.67
C GLU A 99 -23.00 -7.04 11.66
N ASN A 100 -21.83 -7.45 11.19
CA ASN A 100 -21.72 -8.57 10.26
C ASN A 100 -22.05 -9.91 10.93
N LEU A 101 -21.69 -10.10 12.20
CA LEU A 101 -22.08 -11.29 12.95
C LEU A 101 -23.60 -11.41 13.11
N GLU A 102 -24.28 -10.31 13.46
CA GLU A 102 -25.75 -10.28 13.55
C GLU A 102 -26.39 -10.66 12.22
N LYS A 103 -25.93 -10.08 11.11
CA LYS A 103 -26.43 -10.39 9.77
C LYS A 103 -26.15 -11.82 9.36
N PHE A 104 -24.97 -12.33 9.64
CA PHE A 104 -24.62 -13.72 9.37
C PHE A 104 -25.54 -14.70 10.12
N LEU A 105 -25.80 -14.45 11.39
CA LEU A 105 -26.73 -15.27 12.20
C LEU A 105 -28.18 -15.19 11.71
N ALA A 106 -28.57 -14.07 11.13
CA ALA A 106 -29.89 -13.88 10.49
C ALA A 106 -29.97 -14.47 9.07
N GLY A 107 -28.87 -15.00 8.50
CA GLY A 107 -28.82 -15.51 7.12
C GLY A 107 -28.71 -14.41 6.05
N ASP A 108 -28.58 -13.13 6.44
CA ASP A 108 -28.43 -11.98 5.54
C ASP A 108 -26.94 -11.75 5.18
N VAL A 109 -26.37 -12.70 4.42
CA VAL A 109 -24.97 -12.62 4.00
C VAL A 109 -24.72 -11.44 3.06
N ASP A 110 -25.67 -11.16 2.16
CA ASP A 110 -25.51 -10.06 1.17
C ASP A 110 -25.59 -8.67 1.82
N GLY A 111 -26.25 -8.56 2.95
CA GLY A 111 -26.30 -7.34 3.75
C GLY A 111 -25.04 -7.05 4.57
N MET A 112 -24.09 -7.97 4.64
CA MET A 112 -22.84 -7.78 5.39
C MET A 112 -21.97 -6.70 4.76
N LYS A 113 -21.27 -5.93 5.60
CA LYS A 113 -20.32 -4.90 5.16
C LYS A 113 -18.98 -5.51 4.75
N ASN A 114 -18.38 -4.93 3.73
CA ASN A 114 -17.03 -5.26 3.27
C ASN A 114 -16.83 -6.73 2.88
N LEU A 115 -17.85 -7.37 2.30
CA LEU A 115 -17.72 -8.71 1.76
C LEU A 115 -16.52 -8.79 0.81
N VAL A 116 -15.70 -9.83 0.99
CA VAL A 116 -14.53 -10.08 0.17
C VAL A 116 -14.90 -10.99 -1.00
N ASP A 117 -14.45 -10.62 -2.18
CA ASP A 117 -14.48 -11.50 -3.35
C ASP A 117 -13.27 -12.44 -3.28
N PHE A 118 -13.52 -13.74 -3.19
CA PHE A 118 -12.46 -14.74 -3.07
C PHE A 118 -11.56 -14.84 -4.31
N ALA A 119 -12.05 -14.44 -5.49
CA ALA A 119 -11.24 -14.45 -6.70
C ALA A 119 -10.19 -13.33 -6.71
N THR A 120 -10.52 -12.19 -6.10
CA THR A 120 -9.65 -11.01 -6.08
C THR A 120 -8.98 -10.76 -4.73
N GLY A 121 -9.51 -11.34 -3.65
CA GLY A 121 -9.08 -11.05 -2.28
C GLY A 121 -9.46 -9.65 -1.78
N TYR A 122 -10.26 -8.91 -2.53
CA TYR A 122 -10.69 -7.55 -2.20
C TYR A 122 -12.20 -7.43 -2.05
N ARG A 123 -12.63 -6.30 -1.47
CA ARG A 123 -14.05 -6.00 -1.28
C ARG A 123 -14.82 -6.09 -2.61
N ARG A 124 -15.97 -6.78 -2.58
CA ARG A 124 -16.97 -6.72 -3.67
C ARG A 124 -17.43 -5.27 -3.85
N ARG A 125 -17.52 -4.83 -5.08
CA ARG A 125 -18.06 -3.52 -5.45
C ARG A 125 -19.56 -3.60 -5.65
#